data_3b975a98461820ee3198c91ee9f8db4c
#
_entry.id   3b975a98461820ee3198c91ee9f8db4c
#
_cell.length_a   1.000
_cell.length_b   1.000
_cell.length_c   1.000
_cell.angle_alpha   90.00
_cell.angle_beta   90.00
_cell.angle_gamma   90.00
#
_symmetry.space_group_name_H-M   'P 1'
#
loop_
_entity.id
_entity.type
_entity.pdbx_description
1 polymer ?
#
loop_
_entity_poly.entity_id
_entity_poly.type
_entity_poly.pdbx_seq_one_letter_code
_entity_poly.pdbx_strand_id
1 'polypeptide(L)'
;AQVLRENCEVVIVAGIGGSYLGARAVIEALSNSFTWLQDKKSAPSIIYAGHNIGEDYLYELTHFLQDKKFGVINISKSGTTTETALAFRILKKQCEDQRGKEMAQKVIVAITDATKGAARITADKEGYKSFIIPDNVGGRFSVLTPVGLLPIAVAGFNIDKLVAGAREAEKACGADVPFAENPAAIYAATRNELYKSGKKIEILVNFNPKLHYVSEWWKQLYGESEGKENKGIFPAAVDFSTDLHSM
;
A
#
# COMPACT_ATOMS: atom_id res chain seq x y z
N ALA A 1 0.81 6.94 14.37
CA ALA A 1 -0.62 6.81 14.03
C ALA A 1 -1.49 7.76 14.84
N GLN A 2 -1.30 7.80 16.17
CA GLN A 2 -2.17 8.56 17.09
C GLN A 2 -2.31 10.04 16.69
N VAL A 3 -1.21 10.76 16.47
CA VAL A 3 -1.24 12.18 16.06
C VAL A 3 -2.09 12.41 14.82
N LEU A 4 -1.98 11.53 13.82
CA LEU A 4 -2.80 11.60 12.59
C LEU A 4 -4.29 11.34 12.90
N ARG A 5 -4.59 10.35 13.74
CA ARG A 5 -5.98 10.03 14.12
C ARG A 5 -6.66 11.14 14.91
N GLU A 6 -5.93 11.83 15.76
CA GLU A 6 -6.46 12.93 16.60
C GLU A 6 -6.63 14.25 15.84
N ASN A 7 -5.83 14.45 14.79
CA ASN A 7 -5.76 15.74 14.11
C ASN A 7 -6.29 15.75 12.68
N CYS A 8 -6.69 14.60 12.13
CA CYS A 8 -7.13 14.50 10.75
C CYS A 8 -8.47 13.76 10.61
N GLU A 9 -9.32 14.26 9.72
CA GLU A 9 -10.52 13.57 9.23
C GLU A 9 -10.19 12.67 8.06
N VAL A 10 -9.15 13.05 7.30
CA VAL A 10 -8.66 12.36 6.12
C VAL A 10 -7.14 12.26 6.18
N VAL A 11 -6.59 11.11 5.83
CA VAL A 11 -5.15 10.94 5.66
C VAL A 11 -4.86 10.43 4.25
N ILE A 12 -4.03 11.16 3.53
CA ILE A 12 -3.62 10.82 2.19
C ILE A 12 -2.35 9.96 2.25
N VAL A 13 -2.41 8.79 1.66
CA VAL A 13 -1.21 7.96 1.42
C VAL A 13 -0.70 8.27 0.02
N ALA A 14 0.38 9.03 -0.05
CA ALA A 14 1.04 9.38 -1.31
C ALA A 14 2.11 8.34 -1.63
N GLY A 15 1.86 7.49 -2.63
CA GLY A 15 2.74 6.40 -3.02
C GLY A 15 2.22 5.64 -4.24
N ILE A 16 3.08 4.84 -4.87
CA ILE A 16 2.73 4.00 -6.03
C ILE A 16 3.27 2.58 -5.85
N GLY A 17 2.67 1.61 -6.51
CA GLY A 17 3.08 0.20 -6.44
C GLY A 17 3.11 -0.33 -5.01
N GLY A 18 4.22 -0.92 -4.59
CA GLY A 18 4.40 -1.47 -3.26
C GLY A 18 4.29 -0.45 -2.12
N SER A 19 4.42 0.84 -2.42
CA SER A 19 4.25 1.90 -1.43
C SER A 19 2.79 2.15 -1.03
N TYR A 20 1.81 1.58 -1.74
CA TYR A 20 0.40 1.74 -1.37
C TYR A 20 -0.42 0.45 -1.45
N LEU A 21 -0.10 -0.47 -2.39
CA LEU A 21 -0.94 -1.65 -2.66
C LEU A 21 -1.11 -2.55 -1.44
N GLY A 22 -0.03 -2.85 -0.72
CA GLY A 22 -0.11 -3.72 0.46
C GLY A 22 -0.96 -3.12 1.59
N ALA A 23 -0.78 -1.83 1.88
CA ALA A 23 -1.61 -1.13 2.86
C ALA A 23 -3.08 -1.07 2.41
N ARG A 24 -3.34 -0.77 1.15
CA ARG A 24 -4.68 -0.71 0.57
C ARG A 24 -5.37 -2.06 0.63
N ALA A 25 -4.67 -3.13 0.28
CA ALA A 25 -5.19 -4.50 0.37
C ALA A 25 -5.72 -4.83 1.76
N VAL A 26 -4.93 -4.54 2.81
CA VAL A 26 -5.34 -4.80 4.20
C VAL A 26 -6.49 -3.88 4.62
N ILE A 27 -6.38 -2.59 4.35
CA ILE A 27 -7.40 -1.61 4.75
C ILE A 27 -8.74 -1.92 4.10
N GLU A 28 -8.79 -2.17 2.79
CA GLU A 28 -10.05 -2.46 2.10
C GLU A 28 -10.63 -3.83 2.48
N ALA A 29 -9.77 -4.85 2.66
CA ALA A 29 -10.23 -6.16 3.11
C ALA A 29 -10.93 -6.12 4.49
N LEU A 30 -10.47 -5.25 5.38
CA LEU A 30 -10.98 -5.16 6.75
C LEU A 30 -12.03 -4.07 6.95
N SER A 31 -12.15 -3.12 6.04
CA SER A 31 -13.11 -2.01 6.15
C SER A 31 -14.54 -2.45 5.82
N ASN A 32 -15.51 -1.73 6.38
CA ASN A 32 -16.88 -1.80 5.90
C ASN A 32 -16.96 -1.14 4.51
N SER A 33 -17.61 -1.79 3.54
CA SER A 33 -17.71 -1.31 2.16
C SER A 33 -18.39 0.07 2.02
N PHE A 34 -19.17 0.47 3.00
CA PHE A 34 -19.90 1.74 3.06
C PHE A 34 -19.35 2.73 4.09
N THR A 35 -18.12 2.52 4.58
CA THR A 35 -17.49 3.39 5.60
C THR A 35 -17.48 4.87 5.18
N TRP A 36 -17.33 5.14 3.89
CA TRP A 36 -17.29 6.50 3.35
C TRP A 36 -18.64 7.24 3.46
N LEU A 37 -19.76 6.53 3.60
CA LEU A 37 -21.11 7.09 3.83
C LEU A 37 -21.47 7.24 5.32
N GLN A 38 -20.64 6.72 6.24
CA GLN A 38 -20.97 6.77 7.67
C GLN A 38 -20.67 8.15 8.27
N ASP A 39 -21.61 8.70 9.03
CA ASP A 39 -21.46 10.00 9.70
C ASP A 39 -20.41 9.97 10.82
N LYS A 40 -20.32 8.86 11.54
CA LYS A 40 -19.37 8.69 12.65
C LYS A 40 -18.29 7.68 12.28
N LYS A 41 -17.06 8.15 12.22
CA LYS A 41 -15.87 7.33 11.97
C LYS A 41 -14.99 7.27 13.21
N SER A 42 -14.50 6.09 13.53
CA SER A 42 -13.56 5.86 14.63
C SER A 42 -12.11 6.18 14.27
N ALA A 43 -11.83 6.37 12.98
CA ALA A 43 -10.52 6.68 12.44
C ALA A 43 -10.66 7.57 11.18
N PRO A 44 -9.59 8.27 10.77
CA PRO A 44 -9.57 9.03 9.53
C PRO A 44 -9.88 8.17 8.30
N SER A 45 -10.52 8.76 7.29
CA SER A 45 -10.62 8.14 5.97
C SER A 45 -9.25 8.10 5.31
N ILE A 46 -8.87 6.95 4.78
CA ILE A 46 -7.63 6.83 4.02
C ILE A 46 -7.95 7.00 2.53
N ILE A 47 -7.26 7.92 1.89
CA ILE A 47 -7.32 8.17 0.44
C ILE A 47 -5.91 8.00 -0.12
N TYR A 48 -5.82 7.54 -1.36
CA TYR A 48 -4.54 7.28 -2.02
C TYR A 48 -4.29 8.31 -3.11
N ALA A 49 -3.05 8.78 -3.23
CA ALA A 49 -2.62 9.71 -4.27
C ALA A 49 -1.21 9.34 -4.77
N GLY A 50 -0.84 9.84 -5.94
CA GLY A 50 0.47 9.54 -6.52
C GLY A 50 0.61 8.10 -7.01
N HIS A 51 -0.50 7.42 -7.25
CA HIS A 51 -0.58 6.12 -7.92
C HIS A 51 -1.03 6.26 -9.38
N ASN A 52 -1.27 7.47 -9.81
CA ASN A 52 -1.57 7.88 -11.18
C ASN A 52 -1.13 9.34 -11.41
N ILE A 53 -1.18 9.80 -12.65
CA ILE A 53 -0.89 11.19 -13.07
C ILE A 53 -2.12 11.89 -13.68
N GLY A 54 -3.33 11.35 -13.42
CA GLY A 54 -4.58 11.96 -13.89
C GLY A 54 -4.82 13.31 -13.24
N GLU A 55 -4.92 14.36 -14.05
CA GLU A 55 -5.16 15.72 -13.55
C GLU A 55 -6.53 15.85 -12.91
N ASP A 56 -7.56 15.24 -13.50
CA ASP A 56 -8.93 15.27 -12.96
C ASP A 56 -8.99 14.70 -11.55
N TYR A 57 -8.37 13.53 -11.34
CA TYR A 57 -8.33 12.91 -10.02
C TYR A 57 -7.68 13.82 -8.97
N LEU A 58 -6.55 14.44 -9.32
CA LEU A 58 -5.84 15.32 -8.39
C LEU A 58 -6.58 16.64 -8.15
N TYR A 59 -7.22 17.18 -9.18
CA TYR A 59 -8.08 18.34 -9.08
C TYR A 59 -9.26 18.09 -8.14
N GLU A 60 -10.00 17.00 -8.35
CA GLU A 60 -11.15 16.61 -7.51
C GLU A 60 -10.70 16.35 -6.07
N LEU A 61 -9.58 15.66 -5.87
CA LEU A 61 -9.02 15.41 -4.54
C LEU A 61 -8.66 16.71 -3.82
N THR A 62 -7.98 17.64 -4.48
CA THR A 62 -7.61 18.91 -3.87
C THR A 62 -8.83 19.77 -3.52
N HIS A 63 -9.89 19.75 -4.34
CA HIS A 63 -11.15 20.41 -4.04
C HIS A 63 -11.88 19.76 -2.86
N PHE A 64 -11.96 18.44 -2.82
CA PHE A 64 -12.54 17.71 -1.70
C PHE A 64 -11.84 18.02 -0.37
N LEU A 65 -10.54 18.27 -0.42
CA LEU A 65 -9.74 18.55 0.78
C LEU A 65 -9.83 19.98 1.29
N GLN A 66 -10.44 20.93 0.55
CA GLN A 66 -10.48 22.36 0.92
C GLN A 66 -11.04 22.60 2.32
N ASP A 67 -12.09 21.87 2.71
CA ASP A 67 -12.76 22.02 3.99
C ASP A 67 -12.43 20.88 4.98
N LYS A 68 -11.39 20.07 4.71
CA LYS A 68 -11.03 18.93 5.53
C LYS A 68 -9.75 19.15 6.33
N LYS A 69 -9.77 18.67 7.56
CA LYS A 69 -8.53 18.51 8.33
C LYS A 69 -7.82 17.26 7.81
N PHE A 70 -6.87 17.43 6.92
CA PHE A 70 -6.15 16.30 6.36
C PHE A 70 -4.67 16.28 6.74
N GLY A 71 -4.06 15.09 6.65
CA GLY A 71 -2.63 14.86 6.78
C GLY A 71 -2.11 14.00 5.62
N VAL A 72 -0.80 13.88 5.50
CA VAL A 72 -0.16 13.14 4.39
C VAL A 72 0.87 12.16 4.93
N ILE A 73 0.82 10.92 4.46
CA ILE A 73 1.89 9.94 4.61
C ILE A 73 2.56 9.81 3.24
N ASN A 74 3.73 10.43 3.08
CA ASN A 74 4.50 10.36 1.85
C ASN A 74 5.43 9.16 1.87
N ILE A 75 5.23 8.21 0.97
CA ILE A 75 5.96 6.94 0.91
C ILE A 75 6.74 6.85 -0.39
N SER A 76 8.02 7.11 -0.33
CA SER A 76 8.92 6.97 -1.46
C SER A 76 10.35 6.80 -0.97
N LYS A 77 11.03 5.72 -1.40
CA LYS A 77 12.42 5.44 -0.98
C LYS A 77 13.36 6.54 -1.51
N SER A 78 13.30 6.85 -2.79
CA SER A 78 14.13 7.88 -3.42
C SER A 78 13.57 9.31 -3.28
N GLY A 79 12.25 9.45 -3.26
CA GLY A 79 11.56 10.73 -3.38
C GLY A 79 11.53 11.31 -4.80
N THR A 80 11.97 10.54 -5.80
CA THR A 80 12.05 10.96 -7.21
C THR A 80 11.07 10.25 -8.12
N THR A 81 10.26 9.34 -7.59
CA THR A 81 9.16 8.72 -8.34
C THR A 81 8.17 9.81 -8.73
N THR A 82 8.01 10.03 -10.03
CA THR A 82 7.34 11.21 -10.60
C THR A 82 5.92 11.38 -10.06
N GLU A 83 5.13 10.34 -10.09
CA GLU A 83 3.72 10.36 -9.68
C GLU A 83 3.57 10.76 -8.20
N THR A 84 4.35 10.11 -7.34
CA THR A 84 4.34 10.38 -5.90
C THR A 84 4.88 11.78 -5.60
N ALA A 85 5.96 12.20 -6.28
CA ALA A 85 6.56 13.50 -6.05
C ALA A 85 5.64 14.66 -6.47
N LEU A 86 4.92 14.51 -7.58
CA LEU A 86 3.92 15.49 -8.04
C LEU A 86 2.76 15.62 -7.05
N ALA A 87 2.15 14.48 -6.68
CA ALA A 87 1.05 14.47 -5.73
C ALA A 87 1.48 15.04 -4.37
N PHE A 88 2.63 14.62 -3.85
CA PHE A 88 3.13 15.12 -2.57
C PHE A 88 3.41 16.62 -2.59
N ARG A 89 4.01 17.14 -3.65
CA ARG A 89 4.30 18.58 -3.78
C ARG A 89 3.02 19.43 -3.67
N ILE A 90 1.96 19.02 -4.34
CA ILE A 90 0.66 19.72 -4.34
C ILE A 90 -0.01 19.59 -2.96
N LEU A 91 -0.10 18.38 -2.43
CA LEU A 91 -0.74 18.12 -1.15
C LEU A 91 -0.01 18.74 0.04
N LYS A 92 1.34 18.75 0.01
CA LYS A 92 2.16 19.45 1.00
C LYS A 92 1.80 20.94 1.04
N LYS A 93 1.84 21.59 -0.14
CA LYS A 93 1.52 23.01 -0.21
C LYS A 93 0.11 23.30 0.29
N GLN A 94 -0.88 22.54 -0.13
CA GLN A 94 -2.27 22.72 0.31
C GLN A 94 -2.39 22.52 1.82
N CYS A 95 -1.74 21.51 2.40
CA CYS A 95 -1.75 21.27 3.83
C CYS A 95 -1.13 22.45 4.61
N GLU A 96 -0.02 22.99 4.13
CA GLU A 96 0.64 24.17 4.73
C GLU A 96 -0.23 25.42 4.62
N ASP A 97 -0.87 25.66 3.47
CA ASP A 97 -1.74 26.81 3.25
C ASP A 97 -3.00 26.77 4.14
N GLN A 98 -3.61 25.61 4.32
CA GLN A 98 -4.84 25.43 5.09
C GLN A 98 -4.62 25.31 6.59
N ARG A 99 -3.54 24.70 7.02
CA ARG A 99 -3.33 24.31 8.43
C ARG A 99 -2.18 25.05 9.09
N GLY A 100 -1.40 25.81 8.32
CA GLY A 100 -0.16 26.43 8.77
C GLY A 100 1.02 25.43 8.85
N LYS A 101 2.23 25.94 8.77
CA LYS A 101 3.46 25.12 8.74
C LYS A 101 3.63 24.24 9.98
N GLU A 102 3.33 24.77 11.15
CA GLU A 102 3.49 24.03 12.41
C GLU A 102 2.57 22.81 12.50
N MET A 103 1.33 22.92 12.06
CA MET A 103 0.41 21.80 12.04
C MET A 103 0.77 20.84 10.89
N ALA A 104 1.11 21.34 9.71
CA ALA A 104 1.58 20.52 8.60
C ALA A 104 2.78 19.66 9.00
N GLN A 105 3.75 20.22 9.74
CA GLN A 105 4.88 19.46 10.28
C GLN A 105 4.46 18.28 11.17
N LYS A 106 3.37 18.43 11.95
CA LYS A 106 2.85 17.37 12.81
C LYS A 106 2.08 16.28 12.07
N VAL A 107 1.40 16.64 10.96
CA VAL A 107 0.48 15.74 10.24
C VAL A 107 1.02 15.27 8.87
N ILE A 108 2.19 15.71 8.47
CA ILE A 108 2.93 15.15 7.34
C ILE A 108 3.98 14.18 7.90
N VAL A 109 3.95 12.94 7.40
CA VAL A 109 4.89 11.89 7.78
C VAL A 109 5.59 11.38 6.54
N ALA A 110 6.91 11.23 6.59
CA ALA A 110 7.70 10.63 5.52
C ALA A 110 8.07 9.19 5.85
N ILE A 111 7.90 8.28 4.90
CA ILE A 111 8.44 6.92 4.95
C ILE A 111 9.39 6.78 3.77
N THR A 112 10.70 6.75 4.06
CA THR A 112 11.73 6.94 3.03
C THR A 112 13.04 6.25 3.41
N ASP A 113 14.08 6.45 2.62
CA ASP A 113 15.44 6.00 2.91
C ASP A 113 15.97 6.56 4.23
N ALA A 114 16.93 5.88 4.84
CA ALA A 114 17.52 6.28 6.13
C ALA A 114 18.36 7.56 6.02
N THR A 115 19.09 7.73 4.91
CA THR A 115 20.17 8.72 4.81
C THR A 115 20.18 9.54 3.53
N LYS A 116 19.51 9.08 2.47
CA LYS A 116 19.63 9.67 1.13
C LYS A 116 18.29 9.81 0.41
N GLY A 117 18.30 10.55 -0.69
CA GLY A 117 17.13 10.76 -1.54
C GLY A 117 16.37 12.05 -1.22
N ALA A 118 15.62 12.54 -2.21
CA ALA A 118 14.88 13.79 -2.12
C ALA A 118 13.83 13.80 -1.00
N ALA A 119 13.16 12.66 -0.75
CA ALA A 119 12.19 12.55 0.32
C ALA A 119 12.85 12.65 1.70
N ARG A 120 14.06 12.06 1.90
CA ARG A 120 14.84 12.18 3.14
C ARG A 120 15.25 13.63 3.37
N ILE A 121 15.85 14.27 2.37
CA ILE A 121 16.28 15.67 2.45
C ILE A 121 15.08 16.57 2.80
N THR A 122 13.96 16.37 2.16
CA THR A 122 12.74 17.15 2.45
C THR A 122 12.24 16.91 3.88
N ALA A 123 12.20 15.67 4.34
CA ALA A 123 11.74 15.34 5.68
C ALA A 123 12.63 15.99 6.76
N ASP A 124 13.93 15.94 6.58
CA ASP A 124 14.89 16.55 7.52
C ASP A 124 14.80 18.08 7.51
N LYS A 125 14.74 18.70 6.33
CA LYS A 125 14.61 20.15 6.18
C LYS A 125 13.33 20.70 6.79
N GLU A 126 12.20 20.04 6.57
CA GLU A 126 10.89 20.49 7.06
C GLU A 126 10.57 19.98 8.47
N GLY A 127 11.42 19.11 9.03
CA GLY A 127 11.24 18.54 10.35
C GLY A 127 10.08 17.53 10.46
N TYR A 128 9.73 16.84 9.37
CA TYR A 128 8.66 15.85 9.38
C TYR A 128 9.05 14.62 10.19
N LYS A 129 8.09 14.06 10.94
CA LYS A 129 8.26 12.72 11.50
C LYS A 129 8.54 11.74 10.38
N SER A 130 9.56 10.91 10.51
CA SER A 130 9.92 9.97 9.47
C SER A 130 10.11 8.55 10.00
N PHE A 131 9.92 7.58 9.10
CA PHE A 131 10.21 6.17 9.28
C PHE A 131 11.08 5.68 8.13
N ILE A 132 11.86 4.64 8.41
CA ILE A 132 12.85 4.11 7.46
C ILE A 132 12.22 2.95 6.69
N ILE A 133 12.43 2.94 5.37
CA ILE A 133 12.25 1.76 4.53
C ILE A 133 13.54 0.96 4.59
N PRO A 134 13.54 -0.27 5.11
CA PRO A 134 14.76 -1.08 5.18
C PRO A 134 15.36 -1.31 3.79
N ASP A 135 16.69 -1.23 3.70
CA ASP A 135 17.39 -1.32 2.41
C ASP A 135 17.24 -2.68 1.72
N ASN A 136 17.14 -3.72 2.52
CA ASN A 136 16.99 -5.11 2.07
C ASN A 136 15.53 -5.52 1.79
N VAL A 137 14.57 -4.59 1.90
CA VAL A 137 13.15 -4.85 1.61
C VAL A 137 12.74 -4.12 0.35
N GLY A 138 12.37 -4.88 -0.69
CA GLY A 138 11.78 -4.33 -1.91
C GLY A 138 10.35 -3.84 -1.69
N GLY A 139 9.90 -2.89 -2.54
CA GLY A 139 8.58 -2.25 -2.40
C GLY A 139 7.42 -3.25 -2.31
N ARG A 140 7.39 -4.24 -3.19
CA ARG A 140 6.33 -5.27 -3.22
C ARG A 140 6.30 -6.20 -2.00
N PHE A 141 7.33 -6.20 -1.17
CA PHE A 141 7.44 -6.97 0.08
C PHE A 141 7.27 -6.13 1.35
N SER A 142 6.96 -4.84 1.22
CA SER A 142 7.15 -3.87 2.31
C SER A 142 5.94 -3.68 3.24
N VAL A 143 4.83 -4.40 3.05
CA VAL A 143 3.60 -4.21 3.84
C VAL A 143 3.81 -4.36 5.36
N LEU A 144 4.71 -5.25 5.79
CA LEU A 144 5.05 -5.47 7.21
C LEU A 144 6.16 -4.54 7.73
N THR A 145 6.53 -3.52 6.97
CA THR A 145 7.39 -2.41 7.39
C THR A 145 6.54 -1.18 7.68
N PRO A 146 7.10 -0.05 8.11
CA PRO A 146 6.35 1.19 8.26
C PRO A 146 5.53 1.60 7.03
N VAL A 147 5.93 1.15 5.82
CA VAL A 147 5.22 1.40 4.55
C VAL A 147 3.76 0.95 4.61
N GLY A 148 3.49 -0.25 5.10
CA GLY A 148 2.12 -0.75 5.27
C GLY A 148 1.58 -0.50 6.68
N LEU A 149 2.39 -0.74 7.72
CA LEU A 149 1.92 -0.73 9.11
C LEU A 149 1.41 0.65 9.55
N LEU A 150 2.04 1.75 9.12
CA LEU A 150 1.59 3.08 9.54
C LEU A 150 0.21 3.44 8.96
N PRO A 151 -0.04 3.35 7.65
CA PRO A 151 -1.38 3.59 7.10
C PRO A 151 -2.46 2.69 7.70
N ILE A 152 -2.15 1.40 7.91
CA ILE A 152 -3.08 0.42 8.50
C ILE A 152 -3.44 0.80 9.94
N ALA A 153 -2.44 1.20 10.75
CA ALA A 153 -2.66 1.67 12.13
C ALA A 153 -3.45 2.99 12.17
N VAL A 154 -3.22 3.90 11.21
CA VAL A 154 -3.98 5.16 11.10
C VAL A 154 -5.44 4.87 10.73
N ALA A 155 -5.69 3.90 9.86
CA ALA A 155 -7.04 3.42 9.52
C ALA A 155 -7.77 2.74 10.70
N GLY A 156 -7.08 2.52 11.83
CA GLY A 156 -7.67 1.99 13.06
C GLY A 156 -7.56 0.48 13.23
N PHE A 157 -6.86 -0.21 12.34
CA PHE A 157 -6.70 -1.66 12.44
C PHE A 157 -5.53 -2.06 13.34
N ASN A 158 -5.66 -3.23 13.95
CA ASN A 158 -4.67 -3.77 14.88
C ASN A 158 -3.49 -4.40 14.11
N ILE A 159 -2.38 -3.68 14.07
CA ILE A 159 -1.15 -4.13 13.38
C ILE A 159 -0.43 -5.28 14.11
N ASP A 160 -0.61 -5.43 15.43
CA ASP A 160 -0.01 -6.54 16.18
C ASP A 160 -0.63 -7.88 15.77
N LYS A 161 -1.96 -7.90 15.55
CA LYS A 161 -2.65 -9.09 15.01
C LYS A 161 -2.21 -9.41 13.59
N LEU A 162 -1.99 -8.39 12.74
CA LEU A 162 -1.48 -8.58 11.39
C LEU A 162 -0.09 -9.22 11.43
N VAL A 163 0.81 -8.70 12.25
CA VAL A 163 2.18 -9.24 12.40
C VAL A 163 2.15 -10.63 13.03
N ALA A 164 1.25 -10.90 13.98
CA ALA A 164 1.09 -12.23 14.56
C ALA A 164 0.69 -13.27 13.50
N GLY A 165 -0.29 -12.95 12.63
CA GLY A 165 -0.67 -13.82 11.53
C GLY A 165 0.47 -14.07 10.54
N ALA A 166 1.29 -13.05 10.24
CA ALA A 166 2.47 -13.22 9.40
C ALA A 166 3.51 -14.17 10.03
N ARG A 167 3.70 -14.09 11.36
CA ARG A 167 4.60 -15.04 12.09
C ARG A 167 4.06 -16.46 12.10
N GLU A 168 2.75 -16.65 12.17
CA GLU A 168 2.12 -17.96 12.05
C GLU A 168 2.36 -18.54 10.64
N ALA A 169 2.17 -17.73 9.60
CA ALA A 169 2.45 -18.15 8.22
C ALA A 169 3.94 -18.46 8.00
N GLU A 170 4.86 -17.68 8.58
CA GLU A 170 6.29 -17.95 8.54
C GLU A 170 6.63 -19.33 9.14
N LYS A 171 6.03 -19.68 10.28
CA LYS A 171 6.22 -21.00 10.89
C LYS A 171 5.68 -22.13 10.02
N ALA A 172 4.53 -21.93 9.38
CA ALA A 172 3.91 -22.94 8.51
C ALA A 172 4.62 -23.10 7.15
N CYS A 173 5.36 -22.08 6.72
CA CYS A 173 5.99 -22.02 5.40
C CYS A 173 7.53 -21.92 5.46
N GLY A 174 8.13 -22.10 6.64
CA GLY A 174 9.57 -21.98 6.85
C GLY A 174 10.36 -23.08 6.12
N ALA A 175 11.67 -22.85 5.98
CA ALA A 175 12.56 -23.77 5.25
C ALA A 175 12.67 -25.15 5.89
N ASP A 176 12.46 -25.25 7.20
CA ASP A 176 12.55 -26.49 7.96
C ASP A 176 11.24 -27.32 7.96
N VAL A 177 10.16 -26.77 7.37
CA VAL A 177 8.86 -27.45 7.26
C VAL A 177 8.95 -28.49 6.13
N PRO A 178 8.60 -29.77 6.38
CA PRO A 178 8.61 -30.81 5.34
C PRO A 178 7.79 -30.39 4.13
N PHE A 179 8.25 -30.72 2.92
CA PHE A 179 7.61 -30.31 1.67
C PHE A 179 6.09 -30.60 1.65
N ALA A 180 5.70 -31.81 2.07
CA ALA A 180 4.29 -32.24 2.06
C ALA A 180 3.39 -31.47 3.04
N GLU A 181 3.98 -30.75 3.99
CA GLU A 181 3.29 -29.96 5.01
C GLU A 181 3.42 -28.45 4.77
N ASN A 182 4.27 -28.05 3.81
CA ASN A 182 4.58 -26.64 3.52
C ASN A 182 3.72 -26.13 2.35
N PRO A 183 2.65 -25.35 2.60
CA PRO A 183 1.76 -24.91 1.54
C PRO A 183 2.44 -23.99 0.53
N ALA A 184 3.42 -23.18 0.94
CA ALA A 184 4.17 -22.33 0.03
C ALA A 184 5.07 -23.14 -0.92
N ALA A 185 5.72 -24.18 -0.41
CA ALA A 185 6.55 -25.08 -1.22
C ALA A 185 5.70 -25.87 -2.22
N ILE A 186 4.56 -26.41 -1.78
CA ILE A 186 3.61 -27.13 -2.64
C ILE A 186 3.10 -26.19 -3.74
N TYR A 187 2.69 -24.98 -3.39
CA TYR A 187 2.21 -23.99 -4.36
C TYR A 187 3.29 -23.63 -5.39
N ALA A 188 4.51 -23.36 -4.94
CA ALA A 188 5.63 -23.04 -5.84
C ALA A 188 5.97 -24.18 -6.79
N ALA A 189 6.01 -25.42 -6.30
CA ALA A 189 6.25 -26.61 -7.13
C ALA A 189 5.12 -26.82 -8.15
N THR A 190 3.87 -26.69 -7.73
CA THR A 190 2.70 -26.84 -8.62
C THR A 190 2.73 -25.79 -9.73
N ARG A 191 2.99 -24.51 -9.41
CA ARG A 191 3.15 -23.45 -10.41
C ARG A 191 4.24 -23.79 -11.43
N ASN A 192 5.39 -24.26 -10.96
CA ASN A 192 6.51 -24.58 -11.83
C ASN A 192 6.21 -25.76 -12.76
N GLU A 193 5.54 -26.80 -12.29
CA GLU A 193 5.15 -27.95 -13.14
C GLU A 193 4.06 -27.54 -14.17
N LEU A 194 3.10 -26.73 -13.78
CA LEU A 194 2.11 -26.17 -14.70
C LEU A 194 2.77 -25.28 -15.76
N TYR A 195 3.75 -24.46 -15.37
CA TYR A 195 4.52 -23.64 -16.31
C TYR A 195 5.29 -24.51 -17.33
N LYS A 196 5.96 -25.57 -16.87
CA LYS A 196 6.66 -26.54 -17.75
C LYS A 196 5.69 -27.24 -18.70
N SER A 197 4.47 -27.52 -18.25
CA SER A 197 3.42 -28.11 -19.09
C SER A 197 2.79 -27.13 -20.09
N GLY A 198 3.26 -25.88 -20.15
CA GLY A 198 2.81 -24.88 -21.11
C GLY A 198 1.78 -23.88 -20.56
N LYS A 199 1.39 -23.92 -19.29
CA LYS A 199 0.48 -22.94 -18.68
C LYS A 199 1.27 -21.67 -18.40
N LYS A 200 0.99 -20.59 -19.14
CA LYS A 200 1.75 -19.34 -19.10
C LYS A 200 1.02 -18.20 -18.40
N ILE A 201 -0.24 -18.40 -18.04
CA ILE A 201 -1.07 -17.41 -17.35
C ILE A 201 -1.60 -18.05 -16.07
N GLU A 202 -1.46 -17.37 -14.98
CA GLU A 202 -2.09 -17.72 -13.69
C GLU A 202 -3.10 -16.65 -13.32
N ILE A 203 -4.31 -17.06 -12.99
CA ILE A 203 -5.40 -16.14 -12.66
C ILE A 203 -5.79 -16.36 -11.20
N LEU A 204 -5.58 -15.33 -10.38
CA LEU A 204 -6.10 -15.29 -9.02
C LEU A 204 -7.57 -14.88 -9.06
N VAL A 205 -8.43 -15.77 -8.59
CA VAL A 205 -9.89 -15.54 -8.56
C VAL A 205 -10.32 -15.26 -7.12
N ASN A 206 -11.05 -14.19 -6.91
CA ASN A 206 -11.71 -13.94 -5.63
C ASN A 206 -13.22 -13.77 -5.79
N PHE A 207 -13.99 -14.17 -4.76
CA PHE A 207 -15.45 -14.04 -4.70
C PHE A 207 -15.90 -12.93 -3.74
N ASN A 208 -14.98 -12.38 -2.96
CA ASN A 208 -15.26 -11.29 -2.04
C ASN A 208 -14.68 -10.00 -2.60
N PRO A 209 -15.51 -9.01 -2.96
CA PRO A 209 -15.04 -7.77 -3.56
C PRO A 209 -14.03 -7.00 -2.69
N LYS A 210 -14.01 -7.23 -1.38
CA LYS A 210 -13.00 -6.66 -0.49
C LYS A 210 -11.58 -7.18 -0.74
N LEU A 211 -11.43 -8.30 -1.44
CA LEU A 211 -10.13 -8.88 -1.78
C LEU A 211 -9.56 -8.38 -3.11
N HIS A 212 -10.26 -7.47 -3.79
CA HIS A 212 -9.78 -6.87 -5.04
C HIS A 212 -8.33 -6.38 -4.92
N TYR A 213 -8.01 -5.57 -3.91
CA TYR A 213 -6.64 -5.05 -3.75
C TYR A 213 -5.64 -6.07 -3.21
N VAL A 214 -6.08 -7.18 -2.63
CA VAL A 214 -5.21 -8.34 -2.38
C VAL A 214 -4.75 -8.93 -3.71
N SER A 215 -5.66 -9.05 -4.68
CA SER A 215 -5.34 -9.50 -6.04
C SER A 215 -4.42 -8.53 -6.77
N GLU A 216 -4.64 -7.22 -6.66
CA GLU A 216 -3.78 -6.20 -7.26
C GLU A 216 -2.35 -6.23 -6.68
N TRP A 217 -2.23 -6.39 -5.37
CA TRP A 217 -0.95 -6.56 -4.70
C TRP A 217 -0.25 -7.86 -5.13
N TRP A 218 -0.98 -8.97 -5.23
CA TRP A 218 -0.47 -10.25 -5.71
C TRP A 218 0.06 -10.15 -7.15
N LYS A 219 -0.64 -9.45 -8.04
CA LYS A 219 -0.16 -9.20 -9.42
C LYS A 219 1.18 -8.48 -9.43
N GLN A 220 1.34 -7.44 -8.64
CA GLN A 220 2.63 -6.75 -8.53
C GLN A 220 3.71 -7.67 -7.96
N LEU A 221 3.41 -8.44 -6.92
CA LEU A 221 4.37 -9.35 -6.29
C LEU A 221 4.98 -10.30 -7.33
N TYR A 222 4.16 -10.95 -8.13
CA TYR A 222 4.62 -11.89 -9.15
C TYR A 222 5.14 -11.20 -10.40
N GLY A 223 4.47 -10.17 -10.90
CA GLY A 223 4.87 -9.44 -12.09
C GLY A 223 6.25 -8.80 -12.00
N GLU A 224 6.62 -8.27 -10.83
CA GLU A 224 7.96 -7.73 -10.58
C GLU A 224 8.99 -8.77 -10.14
N SER A 225 8.57 -10.00 -9.82
CA SER A 225 9.48 -11.06 -9.35
C SER A 225 9.89 -12.02 -10.45
N GLU A 226 9.06 -12.19 -11.45
CA GLU A 226 9.28 -13.10 -12.59
C GLU A 226 9.78 -12.35 -13.84
N GLY A 227 9.98 -13.06 -14.95
CA GLY A 227 10.39 -12.47 -16.24
C GLY A 227 11.90 -12.51 -16.50
N LYS A 228 12.72 -13.03 -15.58
CA LYS A 228 14.15 -13.23 -15.81
C LYS A 228 14.38 -14.18 -16.98
N GLU A 229 15.32 -13.84 -17.86
CA GLU A 229 15.61 -14.63 -19.07
C GLU A 229 14.39 -14.83 -19.98
N ASN A 230 13.43 -13.93 -19.97
CA ASN A 230 12.15 -14.02 -20.66
C ASN A 230 11.30 -15.25 -20.23
N LYS A 231 11.49 -15.72 -18.99
CA LYS A 231 10.75 -16.83 -18.37
C LYS A 231 9.86 -16.31 -17.27
N GLY A 232 8.71 -16.94 -17.09
CA GLY A 232 7.78 -16.61 -16.00
C GLY A 232 6.33 -16.79 -16.40
N ILE A 233 5.46 -16.75 -15.41
CA ILE A 233 4.01 -16.86 -15.56
C ILE A 233 3.43 -15.44 -15.51
N PHE A 234 2.52 -15.12 -16.42
CA PHE A 234 1.81 -13.84 -16.39
C PHE A 234 0.73 -13.85 -15.30
N PRO A 235 0.82 -12.99 -14.28
CA PRO A 235 -0.18 -12.93 -13.23
C PRO A 235 -1.36 -12.08 -13.66
N ALA A 236 -2.56 -12.64 -13.63
CA ALA A 236 -3.82 -11.95 -13.85
C ALA A 236 -4.75 -12.14 -12.64
N ALA A 237 -5.77 -11.33 -12.53
CA ALA A 237 -6.78 -11.47 -11.48
C ALA A 237 -8.17 -11.15 -12.02
N VAL A 238 -9.19 -11.76 -11.42
CA VAL A 238 -10.61 -11.54 -11.74
C VAL A 238 -11.44 -11.54 -10.46
N ASP A 239 -12.51 -10.77 -10.50
CA ASP A 239 -13.48 -10.64 -9.40
C ASP A 239 -14.78 -11.35 -9.76
N PHE A 240 -14.99 -12.52 -9.22
CA PHE A 240 -16.24 -13.26 -9.39
C PHE A 240 -17.31 -12.73 -8.41
N SER A 241 -18.55 -12.72 -8.83
CA SER A 241 -19.21 -13.26 -10.05
C SER A 241 -19.19 -12.29 -11.27
N THR A 242 -18.82 -11.00 -11.08
CA THR A 242 -18.95 -10.03 -12.19
C THR A 242 -18.16 -10.45 -13.43
N ASP A 243 -16.93 -10.91 -13.29
CA ASP A 243 -16.09 -11.32 -14.41
C ASP A 243 -16.52 -12.64 -15.07
N LEU A 244 -17.40 -13.42 -14.45
CA LEU A 244 -18.05 -14.55 -15.11
C LEU A 244 -19.01 -14.12 -16.26
N HIS A 245 -19.47 -12.88 -16.21
CA HIS A 245 -20.31 -12.29 -17.26
C HIS A 245 -19.51 -11.57 -18.35
N SER A 246 -18.22 -11.33 -18.12
CA SER A 246 -17.36 -10.54 -19.03
C SER A 246 -16.25 -11.37 -19.68
N MET A 247 -15.89 -12.46 -19.09
CA MET A 247 -14.78 -13.34 -19.49
C MET A 247 -15.24 -14.79 -19.60
#